data_60973149e6b3a24cf9c42bbe77430acd
#
_entry.id   60973149e6b3a24cf9c42bbe77430acd
#
_cell.length_a   1.000
_cell.length_b   1.000
_cell.length_c   1.000
_cell.angle_alpha   90.00
_cell.angle_beta   90.00
_cell.angle_gamma   90.00
#
_symmetry.space_group_name_H-M   'P 1'
#
loop_
_entity.id
_entity.type
_entity.pdbx_description
1 polymer ?
#
loop_
_entity_poly.entity_id
_entity_poly.type
_entity_poly.pdbx_seq_one_letter_code
_entity_poly.pdbx_strand_id
1 'polypeptide(L)'
;MSLPFDDEHAPLYTVGQVAGMLGVQPAFLRRVDMENVVQPARSDGGQRRYSRSDITQVQRVSEMAGEGMTLAGIRRIFVLEAEIADLKRQLEAAKARSTKRSNRKG
;
A
#
# COMPACT_ATOMS: atom_id res chain seq x y z
N MET A 1 -2.19 -24.64 4.80
CA MET A 1 -2.39 -23.52 5.77
C MET A 1 -1.24 -22.55 5.65
N SER A 2 -1.55 -21.27 5.41
CA SER A 2 -0.52 -20.22 5.34
C SER A 2 -0.02 -19.88 6.74
N LEU A 3 1.30 -19.72 6.88
CA LEU A 3 1.87 -19.18 8.10
C LEU A 3 1.75 -17.67 8.09
N PRO A 4 1.69 -16.99 9.27
CA PRO A 4 1.53 -15.53 9.33
C PRO A 4 2.57 -14.76 8.51
N PHE A 5 3.82 -15.24 8.45
CA PHE A 5 4.86 -14.55 7.68
C PHE A 5 4.70 -14.73 6.16
N ASP A 6 3.85 -15.65 5.71
CA ASP A 6 3.53 -15.83 4.27
C ASP A 6 2.46 -14.85 3.82
N ASP A 7 1.72 -14.25 4.75
CA ASP A 7 0.70 -13.25 4.45
C ASP A 7 1.34 -11.87 4.39
N GLU A 8 1.37 -11.28 3.20
CA GLU A 8 1.95 -9.94 3.00
C GLU A 8 1.22 -8.84 3.77
N HIS A 9 -0.01 -9.10 4.23
CA HIS A 9 -0.81 -8.14 4.98
C HIS A 9 -0.77 -8.38 6.48
N ALA A 10 -0.06 -9.40 6.96
CA ALA A 10 0.06 -9.66 8.39
C ALA A 10 0.90 -8.56 9.08
N PRO A 11 0.39 -7.93 10.15
CA PRO A 11 1.06 -6.80 10.81
C PRO A 11 2.15 -7.29 11.78
N LEU A 12 3.30 -7.68 11.25
CA LEU A 12 4.35 -8.39 12.00
C LEU A 12 5.51 -7.51 12.46
N TYR A 13 5.71 -6.32 11.89
CA TYR A 13 6.95 -5.57 12.06
C TYR A 13 6.73 -4.30 12.87
N THR A 14 7.65 -4.02 13.81
CA THR A 14 7.62 -2.80 14.64
C THR A 14 8.19 -1.61 13.87
N VAL A 15 7.95 -0.40 14.40
CA VAL A 15 8.54 0.83 13.87
C VAL A 15 10.07 0.71 13.82
N GLY A 16 10.68 0.22 14.89
CA GLY A 16 12.14 0.09 14.94
C GLY A 16 12.69 -0.84 13.87
N GLN A 17 12.01 -1.96 13.65
CA GLN A 17 12.41 -2.91 12.61
C GLN A 17 12.32 -2.31 11.22
N VAL A 18 11.20 -1.62 10.92
CA VAL A 18 11.00 -1.00 9.61
C VAL A 18 11.99 0.15 9.39
N ALA A 19 12.19 0.98 10.40
CA ALA A 19 13.19 2.06 10.33
C ALA A 19 14.58 1.52 10.00
N GLY A 20 14.98 0.43 10.65
CA GLY A 20 16.26 -0.22 10.38
C GLY A 20 16.33 -0.82 8.99
N MET A 21 15.27 -1.51 8.56
CA MET A 21 15.22 -2.14 7.23
C MET A 21 15.35 -1.12 6.10
N LEU A 22 14.69 0.02 6.23
CA LEU A 22 14.60 1.01 5.15
C LEU A 22 15.63 2.14 5.31
N GLY A 23 16.36 2.18 6.41
CA GLY A 23 17.33 3.25 6.65
C GLY A 23 16.66 4.61 6.83
N VAL A 24 15.48 4.66 7.42
CA VAL A 24 14.76 5.90 7.67
C VAL A 24 14.61 6.15 9.17
N GLN A 25 14.33 7.41 9.53
CA GLN A 25 14.11 7.77 10.91
C GLN A 25 12.71 7.32 11.38
N PRO A 26 12.56 6.87 12.63
CA PRO A 26 11.24 6.58 13.18
C PRO A 26 10.26 7.76 13.08
N ALA A 27 10.77 9.00 13.23
CA ALA A 27 9.95 10.21 13.09
C ALA A 27 9.34 10.31 11.68
N PHE A 28 10.07 9.88 10.64
CA PHE A 28 9.55 9.85 9.28
C PHE A 28 8.35 8.89 9.16
N LEU A 29 8.48 7.69 9.75
CA LEU A 29 7.38 6.73 9.75
C LEU A 29 6.13 7.26 10.45
N ARG A 30 6.31 7.98 11.56
CA ARG A 30 5.19 8.61 12.27
C ARG A 30 4.52 9.66 11.40
N ARG A 31 5.29 10.49 10.70
CA ARG A 31 4.75 11.51 9.79
C ARG A 31 3.96 10.88 8.64
N VAL A 32 4.50 9.82 8.05
CA VAL A 32 3.85 9.09 6.96
C VAL A 32 2.48 8.56 7.40
N ASP A 33 2.38 8.04 8.63
CA ASP A 33 1.13 7.58 9.22
C ASP A 33 0.19 8.75 9.52
N MET A 34 0.69 9.78 10.20
CA MET A 34 -0.14 10.93 10.61
C MET A 34 -0.71 11.70 9.42
N GLU A 35 0.00 11.73 8.31
CA GLU A 35 -0.48 12.37 7.09
C GLU A 35 -1.25 11.40 6.18
N ASN A 36 -1.61 10.24 6.70
CA ASN A 36 -2.47 9.26 6.04
C ASN A 36 -1.91 8.75 4.70
N VAL A 37 -0.59 8.66 4.59
CA VAL A 37 0.04 8.12 3.38
C VAL A 37 0.11 6.59 3.44
N VAL A 38 0.68 6.05 4.53
CA VAL A 38 0.66 4.62 4.83
C VAL A 38 0.29 4.48 6.30
N GLN A 39 -0.83 3.84 6.56
CA GLN A 39 -1.37 3.69 7.91
C GLN A 39 -1.26 2.23 8.36
N PRO A 40 -0.27 1.90 9.19
CA PRO A 40 -0.11 0.53 9.69
C PRO A 40 -1.19 0.19 10.70
N ALA A 41 -1.38 -1.09 10.93
CA ALA A 41 -2.24 -1.56 12.00
C ALA A 41 -1.66 -1.16 13.36
N ARG A 42 -2.47 -1.27 14.39
CA ARG A 42 -2.05 -1.03 15.79
C ARG A 42 -2.14 -2.32 16.58
N SER A 43 -1.15 -2.55 17.44
CA SER A 43 -1.22 -3.65 18.40
C SER A 43 -2.25 -3.32 19.49
N ASP A 44 -2.54 -4.29 20.35
CA ASP A 44 -3.44 -4.09 21.48
C ASP A 44 -2.99 -2.96 22.40
N GLY A 45 -1.66 -2.72 22.49
CA GLY A 45 -1.10 -1.61 23.24
C GLY A 45 -1.01 -0.29 22.48
N GLY A 46 -1.57 -0.23 21.26
CA GLY A 46 -1.61 0.99 20.46
C GLY A 46 -0.33 1.28 19.67
N GLN A 47 0.60 0.34 19.61
CA GLN A 47 1.84 0.50 18.87
C GLN A 47 1.64 0.13 17.40
N ARG A 48 2.34 0.84 16.52
CA ARG A 48 2.31 0.59 15.08
C ARG A 48 2.88 -0.79 14.75
N ARG A 49 2.19 -1.51 13.87
CA ARG A 49 2.64 -2.81 13.34
C ARG A 49 2.48 -2.80 11.83
N TYR A 50 3.58 -3.03 11.15
CA TYR A 50 3.67 -2.94 9.69
C TYR A 50 3.61 -4.32 9.06
N SER A 51 2.86 -4.46 7.98
CA SER A 51 2.90 -5.64 7.12
C SER A 51 4.03 -5.50 6.09
N ARG A 52 4.33 -6.59 5.38
CA ARG A 52 5.29 -6.53 4.26
C ARG A 52 4.76 -5.59 3.16
N SER A 53 3.47 -5.59 2.92
CA SER A 53 2.83 -4.67 1.98
C SER A 53 3.02 -3.22 2.41
N ASP A 54 2.84 -2.91 3.70
CA ASP A 54 3.10 -1.57 4.25
C ASP A 54 4.56 -1.16 4.04
N ILE A 55 5.50 -2.06 4.30
CA ILE A 55 6.93 -1.78 4.15
C ILE A 55 7.26 -1.41 2.70
N THR A 56 6.70 -2.14 1.74
CA THR A 56 6.88 -1.84 0.32
C THR A 56 6.36 -0.44 0.00
N GLN A 57 5.20 -0.07 0.54
CA GLN A 57 4.63 1.25 0.33
C GLN A 57 5.47 2.35 0.98
N VAL A 58 5.95 2.13 2.21
CA VAL A 58 6.82 3.10 2.88
C VAL A 58 8.11 3.31 2.11
N GLN A 59 8.67 2.24 1.54
CA GLN A 59 9.86 2.35 0.70
C GLN A 59 9.60 3.26 -0.51
N ARG A 60 8.46 3.10 -1.17
CA ARG A 60 8.05 3.97 -2.27
C ARG A 60 7.91 5.43 -1.82
N VAL A 61 7.31 5.65 -0.65
CA VAL A 61 7.17 7.00 -0.06
C VAL A 61 8.55 7.62 0.16
N SER A 62 9.47 6.86 0.73
CA SER A 62 10.85 7.34 0.98
C SER A 62 11.55 7.73 -0.31
N GLU A 63 11.41 6.93 -1.36
CA GLU A 63 12.01 7.21 -2.67
C GLU A 63 11.43 8.49 -3.29
N MET A 64 10.11 8.63 -3.29
CA MET A 64 9.44 9.81 -3.85
C MET A 64 9.75 11.08 -3.04
N ALA A 65 9.79 10.96 -1.70
CA ALA A 65 10.19 12.08 -0.86
C ALA A 65 11.63 12.50 -1.13
N GLY A 66 12.52 11.53 -1.39
CA GLY A 66 13.89 11.78 -1.78
C GLY A 66 14.02 12.52 -3.11
N GLU A 67 13.02 12.39 -3.99
CA GLU A 67 12.93 13.11 -5.25
C GLU A 67 12.31 14.51 -5.11
N GLY A 68 11.96 14.88 -3.88
CA GLY A 68 11.41 16.22 -3.60
C GLY A 68 9.90 16.29 -3.54
N MET A 69 9.19 15.17 -3.61
CA MET A 69 7.74 15.18 -3.49
C MET A 69 7.29 15.38 -2.04
N THR A 70 6.21 16.12 -1.85
CA THR A 70 5.61 16.26 -0.52
C THR A 70 4.81 15.02 -0.15
N LEU A 71 4.62 14.77 1.15
CA LEU A 71 3.79 13.64 1.59
C LEU A 71 2.34 13.78 1.10
N ALA A 72 1.80 15.00 1.06
CA ALA A 72 0.48 15.25 0.50
C ALA A 72 0.39 14.85 -0.99
N GLY A 73 1.42 15.18 -1.76
CA GLY A 73 1.49 14.80 -3.17
C GLY A 73 1.58 13.29 -3.34
N ILE A 74 2.40 12.64 -2.53
CA ILE A 74 2.55 11.18 -2.56
C ILE A 74 1.23 10.50 -2.21
N ARG A 75 0.54 10.99 -1.18
CA ARG A 75 -0.78 10.47 -0.83
C ARG A 75 -1.74 10.55 -2.03
N ARG A 76 -1.75 11.68 -2.73
CA ARG A 76 -2.59 11.85 -3.92
C ARG A 76 -2.24 10.85 -5.02
N ILE A 77 -0.95 10.58 -5.22
CA ILE A 77 -0.50 9.58 -6.17
C ILE A 77 -1.07 8.20 -5.82
N PHE A 78 -1.00 7.81 -4.55
CA PHE A 78 -1.53 6.52 -4.11
C PHE A 78 -3.04 6.41 -4.32
N VAL A 79 -3.78 7.49 -4.04
CA VAL A 79 -5.23 7.54 -4.30
C VAL A 79 -5.51 7.34 -5.80
N LEU A 80 -4.78 8.04 -6.65
CA LEU A 80 -4.94 7.94 -8.10
C LEU A 80 -4.57 6.55 -8.63
N GLU A 81 -3.52 5.95 -8.08
CA GLU A 81 -3.14 4.57 -8.45
C GLU A 81 -4.24 3.58 -8.09
N ALA A 82 -4.87 3.75 -6.93
CA ALA A 82 -5.98 2.89 -6.52
C ALA A 82 -7.19 3.08 -7.46
N GLU A 83 -7.49 4.31 -7.86
CA GLU A 83 -8.54 4.61 -8.82
C GLU A 83 -8.26 3.98 -10.19
N ILE A 84 -7.00 4.08 -10.65
CA ILE A 84 -6.57 3.45 -11.91
C ILE A 84 -6.75 1.94 -11.84
N ALA A 85 -6.32 1.31 -10.76
CA ALA A 85 -6.44 -0.13 -10.57
C ALA A 85 -7.93 -0.56 -10.61
N ASP A 86 -8.79 0.22 -9.95
CA ASP A 86 -10.22 -0.06 -9.94
C ASP A 86 -10.83 0.08 -11.34
N LEU A 87 -10.51 1.15 -12.06
CA LEU A 87 -11.00 1.37 -13.42
C LEU A 87 -10.53 0.28 -14.37
N LYS A 88 -9.29 -0.18 -14.22
CA LYS A 88 -8.78 -1.31 -15.02
C LYS A 88 -9.59 -2.58 -14.77
N ARG A 89 -9.92 -2.87 -13.49
CA ARG A 89 -10.76 -4.03 -13.17
C ARG A 89 -12.15 -3.91 -13.80
N GLN A 90 -12.75 -2.71 -13.72
CA GLN A 90 -14.06 -2.46 -14.33
C GLN A 90 -14.01 -2.64 -15.84
N LEU A 91 -12.95 -2.16 -16.48
CA LEU A 91 -12.78 -2.29 -17.92
C LEU A 91 -12.63 -3.75 -18.33
N GLU A 92 -11.81 -4.52 -17.61
CA GLU A 92 -11.64 -5.95 -17.89
C GLU A 92 -12.95 -6.72 -17.69
N ALA A 93 -13.72 -6.39 -16.67
CA ALA A 93 -15.02 -7.00 -16.43
C ALA A 93 -15.99 -6.67 -17.56
N ALA A 94 -16.00 -5.42 -18.06
CA ALA A 94 -16.84 -5.01 -19.18
C ALA A 94 -16.43 -5.73 -20.47
N LYS A 95 -15.13 -5.86 -20.73
CA LYS A 95 -14.61 -6.61 -21.88
C LYS A 95 -15.02 -8.08 -21.83
N ALA A 96 -14.92 -8.71 -20.67
CA ALA A 96 -15.30 -10.11 -20.48
C ALA A 96 -16.79 -10.31 -20.77
N ARG A 97 -17.64 -9.40 -20.28
CA ARG A 97 -19.08 -9.45 -20.56
C ARG A 97 -19.37 -9.28 -22.05
N SER A 98 -18.69 -8.35 -22.72
CA SER A 98 -18.85 -8.13 -24.15
C SER A 98 -18.44 -9.36 -24.96
N THR A 99 -17.33 -10.00 -24.61
CA THR A 99 -16.86 -11.23 -25.25
C THR A 99 -17.89 -12.36 -25.10
N LYS A 100 -18.46 -12.52 -23.89
CA LYS A 100 -19.50 -13.53 -23.65
C LYS A 100 -20.73 -13.30 -24.50
N ARG A 101 -21.16 -12.04 -24.66
CA ARG A 101 -22.29 -11.70 -25.52
C ARG A 101 -22.03 -12.06 -26.97
N SER A 102 -20.84 -11.74 -27.49
CA SER A 102 -20.45 -12.12 -28.85
C SER A 102 -20.50 -13.62 -29.07
N ASN A 103 -19.98 -14.39 -28.11
CA ASN A 103 -19.96 -15.85 -28.21
C ASN A 103 -21.36 -16.47 -28.17
N ARG A 104 -22.32 -15.85 -27.50
CA ARG A 104 -23.69 -16.33 -27.42
C ARG A 104 -24.47 -16.17 -28.74
N LYS A 105 -24.05 -15.25 -29.56
CA LYS A 105 -24.71 -14.97 -30.84
C LYS A 105 -24.21 -15.82 -32.00
N GLY A 106 -23.10 -16.50 -31.77
CA GLY A 106 -22.48 -17.35 -32.77
C GLY A 106 -23.12 -18.70 -32.98
#